data_b09478316408d5c22ea2902fc75c3696
#
_entry.id   b09478316408d5c22ea2902fc75c3696
#
_cell.length_a   1.000
_cell.length_b   1.000
_cell.length_c   1.000
_cell.angle_alpha   90.00
_cell.angle_beta   90.00
_cell.angle_gamma   90.00
#
_symmetry.space_group_name_H-M   'P 1'
#
loop_
_entity.id
_entity.type
_entity.pdbx_description
1 polymer ?
#
loop_
_entity_poly.entity_id
_entity_poly.type
_entity_poly.pdbx_seq_one_letter_code
_entity_poly.pdbx_strand_id
1 'polypeptide(L)'
;MLNFVYCLDENYNKQCLNSIYSILNNSNTECTFYIIHKNPETLKKINKKITEHKFLNEVIIKKFIDPVNDFVNLKNVHISEASYYRLFLIKYLPLEVSNVIYVDPDVVCVNNINNEMSDIKKIINNSKFTIAAVTEDTIEIEADNASRLKLPSKKYFNAGVLIINVSKWREMDIVSKFKKLLKEYNLKLELHDQDVLNLFFD
;
A
#
# COMPACT_ATOMS: atom_id res chain seq x y z
N MET A 1 -16.67 -4.74 -8.43
CA MET A 1 -15.77 -5.37 -7.44
C MET A 1 -14.58 -4.45 -7.16
N LEU A 2 -14.22 -4.27 -5.90
CA LEU A 2 -13.03 -3.52 -5.46
C LEU A 2 -11.98 -4.50 -4.92
N ASN A 3 -10.72 -4.27 -5.28
CA ASN A 3 -9.58 -5.05 -4.79
C ASN A 3 -8.76 -4.19 -3.83
N PHE A 4 -8.57 -4.68 -2.63
CA PHE A 4 -7.76 -4.03 -1.60
C PHE A 4 -6.50 -4.85 -1.33
N VAL A 5 -5.41 -4.19 -0.96
CA VAL A 5 -4.17 -4.86 -0.56
C VAL A 5 -3.63 -4.25 0.72
N TYR A 6 -3.22 -5.11 1.63
CA TYR A 6 -2.56 -4.81 2.90
C TYR A 6 -1.18 -5.43 2.95
N CYS A 7 -0.24 -4.73 3.59
CA CYS A 7 1.09 -5.24 3.87
C CYS A 7 1.37 -5.09 5.36
N LEU A 8 1.61 -6.20 6.08
CA LEU A 8 1.74 -6.17 7.54
C LEU A 8 2.55 -7.32 8.11
N ASP A 9 2.93 -7.14 9.36
CA ASP A 9 3.40 -8.19 10.26
C ASP A 9 2.33 -8.54 11.33
N GLU A 10 2.66 -9.43 12.25
CA GLU A 10 1.75 -9.92 13.30
C GLU A 10 1.26 -8.85 14.28
N ASN A 11 1.99 -7.74 14.44
CA ASN A 11 1.62 -6.66 15.35
C ASN A 11 0.37 -5.91 14.86
N TYR A 12 0.12 -5.92 13.56
CA TYR A 12 -0.99 -5.21 12.92
C TYR A 12 -2.18 -6.11 12.57
N ASN A 13 -2.19 -7.39 12.99
CA ASN A 13 -3.29 -8.32 12.69
C ASN A 13 -4.68 -7.79 13.08
N LYS A 14 -4.81 -7.24 14.28
CA LYS A 14 -6.09 -6.72 14.79
C LYS A 14 -6.53 -5.47 14.04
N GLN A 15 -5.61 -4.56 13.80
CA GLN A 15 -5.87 -3.32 13.07
C GLN A 15 -6.34 -3.63 11.65
N CYS A 16 -5.63 -4.50 10.93
CA CYS A 16 -5.99 -4.94 9.59
C CYS A 16 -7.42 -5.53 9.53
N LEU A 17 -7.77 -6.43 10.45
CA LEU A 17 -9.12 -6.99 10.49
C LEU A 17 -10.20 -5.94 10.77
N ASN A 18 -9.90 -4.94 11.62
CA ASN A 18 -10.80 -3.82 11.86
C ASN A 18 -10.94 -2.93 10.63
N SER A 19 -9.85 -2.67 9.93
CA SER A 19 -9.84 -1.93 8.66
C SER A 19 -10.70 -2.63 7.61
N ILE A 20 -10.49 -3.92 7.38
CA ILE A 20 -11.31 -4.75 6.46
C ILE A 20 -12.78 -4.66 6.82
N TYR A 21 -13.12 -4.84 8.10
CA TYR A 21 -14.52 -4.78 8.55
C TYR A 21 -15.12 -3.38 8.32
N SER A 22 -14.37 -2.32 8.56
CA SER A 22 -14.82 -0.95 8.31
C SER A 22 -15.10 -0.68 6.83
N ILE A 23 -14.24 -1.20 5.93
CA ILE A 23 -14.43 -1.09 4.49
C ILE A 23 -15.68 -1.85 4.05
N LEU A 24 -15.88 -3.09 4.53
CA LEU A 24 -17.05 -3.88 4.19
C LEU A 24 -18.36 -3.20 4.62
N ASN A 25 -18.40 -2.60 5.81
CA ASN A 25 -19.57 -1.87 6.29
C ASN A 25 -19.87 -0.59 5.52
N ASN A 26 -18.85 0.03 4.92
CA ASN A 26 -18.99 1.27 4.15
C ASN A 26 -18.90 1.04 2.63
N SER A 27 -18.98 -0.22 2.18
CA SER A 27 -19.07 -0.59 0.78
C SER A 27 -20.48 -1.05 0.42
N ASN A 28 -20.88 -0.85 -0.83
CA ASN A 28 -22.09 -1.42 -1.42
C ASN A 28 -21.77 -2.33 -2.62
N THR A 29 -20.53 -2.73 -2.77
CA THR A 29 -20.04 -3.63 -3.83
C THR A 29 -19.10 -4.68 -3.25
N GLU A 30 -18.98 -5.80 -3.96
CA GLU A 30 -18.07 -6.88 -3.56
C GLU A 30 -16.61 -6.42 -3.45
N CYS A 31 -15.95 -6.86 -2.41
CA CYS A 31 -14.57 -6.55 -2.08
C CYS A 31 -13.72 -7.81 -1.95
N THR A 32 -12.56 -7.82 -2.57
CA THR A 32 -11.50 -8.82 -2.37
C THR A 32 -10.34 -8.19 -1.64
N PHE A 33 -9.82 -8.88 -0.63
CA PHE A 33 -8.71 -8.40 0.18
C PHE A 33 -7.49 -9.30 0.01
N TYR A 34 -6.38 -8.74 -0.46
CA TYR A 34 -5.08 -9.38 -0.52
C TYR A 34 -4.27 -8.93 0.69
N ILE A 35 -3.78 -9.88 1.49
CA ILE A 35 -2.96 -9.61 2.68
C ILE A 35 -1.58 -10.20 2.43
N ILE A 36 -0.57 -9.34 2.27
CA ILE A 36 0.83 -9.71 2.16
C ILE A 36 1.43 -9.64 3.55
N HIS A 37 1.70 -10.79 4.14
CA HIS A 37 1.99 -10.92 5.56
C HIS A 37 3.36 -11.53 5.82
N LYS A 38 4.09 -11.00 6.81
CA LYS A 38 5.38 -11.57 7.24
C LYS A 38 5.22 -13.00 7.76
N ASN A 39 4.31 -13.19 8.71
CA ASN A 39 4.05 -14.46 9.41
C ASN A 39 2.55 -14.81 9.34
N PRO A 40 2.03 -15.25 8.17
CA PRO A 40 0.58 -15.44 7.95
C PRO A 40 -0.06 -16.46 8.90
N GLU A 41 0.72 -17.38 9.47
CA GLU A 41 0.27 -18.33 10.47
C GLU A 41 -0.22 -17.68 11.78
N THR A 42 0.13 -16.42 12.02
CA THR A 42 -0.32 -15.64 13.18
C THR A 42 -1.74 -15.09 12.99
N LEU A 43 -2.19 -14.97 11.75
CA LEU A 43 -3.54 -14.51 11.39
C LEU A 43 -4.54 -15.69 11.36
N LYS A 44 -4.61 -16.45 12.48
CA LYS A 44 -5.29 -17.76 12.56
C LYS A 44 -6.81 -17.72 12.46
N LYS A 45 -7.47 -16.61 12.80
CA LYS A 45 -8.94 -16.51 12.81
C LYS A 45 -9.39 -15.15 12.28
N ILE A 46 -10.00 -15.19 11.14
CA ILE A 46 -10.79 -14.07 10.65
C ILE A 46 -12.18 -14.15 11.30
N ASN A 47 -12.64 -13.03 11.85
CA ASN A 47 -13.93 -12.96 12.55
C ASN A 47 -15.08 -13.29 11.57
N LYS A 48 -16.10 -14.02 12.06
CA LYS A 48 -17.33 -14.33 11.31
C LYS A 48 -18.02 -13.07 10.75
N LYS A 49 -17.97 -11.94 11.45
CA LYS A 49 -18.49 -10.67 10.92
C LYS A 49 -17.83 -10.25 9.58
N ILE A 50 -16.61 -10.69 9.33
CA ILE A 50 -15.91 -10.48 8.05
C ILE A 50 -16.26 -11.61 7.10
N THR A 51 -16.04 -12.88 7.49
CA THR A 51 -16.18 -14.03 6.59
C THR A 51 -17.60 -14.29 6.10
N GLU A 52 -18.61 -13.85 6.85
CA GLU A 52 -20.04 -13.96 6.49
C GLU A 52 -20.62 -12.63 5.98
N HIS A 53 -19.77 -11.62 5.73
CA HIS A 53 -20.26 -10.31 5.29
C HIS A 53 -20.70 -10.36 3.82
N LYS A 54 -21.90 -9.82 3.53
CA LYS A 54 -22.54 -9.89 2.20
C LYS A 54 -21.73 -9.27 1.04
N PHE A 55 -20.81 -8.37 1.35
CA PHE A 55 -19.93 -7.74 0.35
C PHE A 55 -18.51 -8.30 0.36
N LEU A 56 -18.22 -9.33 1.15
CA LEU A 56 -16.94 -10.03 1.04
C LEU A 56 -17.01 -11.01 -0.14
N ASN A 57 -16.09 -10.84 -1.09
CA ASN A 57 -15.83 -11.87 -2.09
C ASN A 57 -14.78 -12.87 -1.54
N GLU A 58 -13.60 -12.40 -1.18
CA GLU A 58 -12.51 -13.27 -0.71
C GLU A 58 -11.49 -12.51 0.15
N VAL A 59 -10.81 -13.24 1.06
CA VAL A 59 -9.58 -12.81 1.73
C VAL A 59 -8.45 -13.76 1.35
N ILE A 60 -7.46 -13.25 0.64
CA ILE A 60 -6.32 -14.00 0.12
C ILE A 60 -5.07 -13.60 0.90
N ILE A 61 -4.50 -14.52 1.68
CA ILE A 61 -3.32 -14.25 2.50
C ILE A 61 -2.10 -14.88 1.82
N LYS A 62 -1.05 -14.10 1.62
CA LYS A 62 0.22 -14.52 1.02
C LYS A 62 1.38 -14.21 1.96
N LYS A 63 2.32 -15.14 2.09
CA LYS A 63 3.55 -14.93 2.82
C LYS A 63 4.48 -14.02 2.01
N PHE A 64 4.98 -12.95 2.62
CA PHE A 64 6.01 -12.13 2.00
C PHE A 64 7.34 -12.91 1.91
N ILE A 65 7.98 -12.83 0.75
CA ILE A 65 9.31 -13.38 0.49
C ILE A 65 10.19 -12.21 0.06
N ASP A 66 11.21 -11.91 0.85
CA ASP A 66 12.11 -10.78 0.58
C ASP A 66 12.80 -10.94 -0.79
N PRO A 67 12.56 -10.04 -1.75
CA PRO A 67 13.15 -10.11 -3.09
C PRO A 67 14.55 -9.52 -3.17
N VAL A 68 15.01 -8.82 -2.13
CA VAL A 68 16.26 -8.06 -2.15
C VAL A 68 17.35 -8.65 -1.26
N ASN A 69 16.98 -9.49 -0.28
CA ASN A 69 17.85 -10.06 0.76
C ASN A 69 18.63 -9.00 1.58
N ASP A 70 18.23 -7.73 1.51
CA ASP A 70 18.94 -6.58 2.07
C ASP A 70 18.16 -5.82 3.16
N PHE A 71 16.90 -6.22 3.46
CA PHE A 71 16.13 -5.61 4.56
C PHE A 71 16.79 -5.79 5.94
N VAL A 72 17.76 -6.71 6.03
CA VAL A 72 18.54 -6.96 7.25
C VAL A 72 19.29 -5.71 7.73
N ASN A 73 19.66 -4.80 6.82
CA ASN A 73 20.40 -3.58 7.13
C ASN A 73 19.53 -2.40 7.60
N LEU A 74 18.19 -2.54 7.53
CA LEU A 74 17.24 -1.55 8.03
C LEU A 74 16.92 -1.71 9.53
N LYS A 75 17.60 -2.63 10.22
CA LYS A 75 17.34 -3.03 11.61
C LYS A 75 17.50 -1.93 12.69
N ASN A 76 18.03 -0.77 12.34
CA ASN A 76 18.24 0.32 13.31
C ASN A 76 17.03 1.28 13.42
N VAL A 77 15.88 0.91 12.88
CA VAL A 77 14.71 1.78 12.84
C VAL A 77 13.51 1.09 13.47
N HIS A 78 12.77 1.82 14.30
CA HIS A 78 11.56 1.34 15.00
C HIS A 78 10.37 1.03 14.09
N ILE A 79 10.50 1.19 12.77
CA ILE A 79 9.47 0.89 11.79
C ILE A 79 9.64 -0.53 11.27
N SER A 80 8.53 -1.28 11.22
CA SER A 80 8.53 -2.64 10.70
C SER A 80 8.97 -2.67 9.23
N GLU A 81 9.80 -3.65 8.87
CA GLU A 81 10.15 -3.91 7.46
C GLU A 81 8.92 -4.15 6.58
N ALA A 82 7.76 -4.47 7.19
CA ALA A 82 6.51 -4.68 6.49
C ALA A 82 6.01 -3.45 5.72
N SER A 83 6.43 -2.24 6.10
CA SER A 83 6.14 -1.03 5.35
C SER A 83 6.69 -1.09 3.92
N TYR A 84 7.84 -1.71 3.71
CA TYR A 84 8.44 -1.87 2.38
C TYR A 84 7.77 -2.94 1.51
N TYR A 85 6.95 -3.84 2.06
CA TYR A 85 6.31 -4.91 1.29
C TYR A 85 5.41 -4.36 0.18
N ARG A 86 4.84 -3.16 0.38
CA ARG A 86 4.01 -2.49 -0.63
C ARG A 86 4.75 -2.21 -1.95
N LEU A 87 6.06 -2.06 -1.93
CA LEU A 87 6.87 -1.88 -3.15
C LEU A 87 6.81 -3.11 -4.06
N PHE A 88 6.58 -4.28 -3.48
CA PHE A 88 6.61 -5.57 -4.17
C PHE A 88 5.24 -6.22 -4.32
N LEU A 89 4.16 -5.52 -3.94
CA LEU A 89 2.79 -6.06 -3.87
C LEU A 89 2.33 -6.72 -5.18
N ILE A 90 2.76 -6.23 -6.33
CA ILE A 90 2.37 -6.76 -7.64
C ILE A 90 2.78 -8.22 -7.85
N LYS A 91 3.82 -8.71 -7.14
CA LYS A 91 4.26 -10.13 -7.23
C LYS A 91 3.26 -11.09 -6.59
N TYR A 92 2.36 -10.57 -5.76
CA TYR A 92 1.38 -11.34 -4.99
C TYR A 92 -0.04 -11.23 -5.56
N LEU A 93 -0.24 -10.36 -6.56
CA LEU A 93 -1.52 -10.13 -7.19
C LEU A 93 -1.69 -11.00 -8.44
N PRO A 94 -2.86 -11.62 -8.65
CA PRO A 94 -3.20 -12.32 -9.88
C PRO A 94 -3.03 -11.42 -11.11
N LEU A 95 -2.71 -12.03 -12.26
CA LEU A 95 -2.43 -11.29 -13.51
C LEU A 95 -3.63 -10.48 -14.02
N GLU A 96 -4.83 -10.98 -13.78
CA GLU A 96 -6.09 -10.35 -14.15
C GLU A 96 -6.43 -9.09 -13.33
N VAL A 97 -5.76 -8.89 -12.19
CA VAL A 97 -5.96 -7.70 -11.37
C VAL A 97 -5.24 -6.51 -11.99
N SER A 98 -6.00 -5.58 -12.53
CA SER A 98 -5.49 -4.36 -13.18
C SER A 98 -5.35 -3.17 -12.24
N ASN A 99 -6.14 -3.13 -11.16
CA ASN A 99 -6.13 -2.05 -10.18
C ASN A 99 -6.34 -2.59 -8.78
N VAL A 100 -5.64 -2.00 -7.80
CA VAL A 100 -5.85 -2.24 -6.37
C VAL A 100 -5.86 -0.92 -5.60
N ILE A 101 -6.48 -0.97 -4.44
CA ILE A 101 -6.44 0.08 -3.43
C ILE A 101 -5.53 -0.46 -2.30
N TYR A 102 -4.33 0.09 -2.18
CA TYR A 102 -3.48 -0.17 -1.02
C TYR A 102 -4.02 0.63 0.17
N VAL A 103 -4.06 -0.01 1.33
CA VAL A 103 -4.52 0.61 2.58
C VAL A 103 -3.58 0.19 3.70
N ASP A 104 -3.11 1.15 4.50
CA ASP A 104 -2.37 0.83 5.71
C ASP A 104 -3.28 0.09 6.71
N PRO A 105 -2.76 -0.90 7.46
CA PRO A 105 -3.58 -1.79 8.27
C PRO A 105 -4.33 -1.09 9.41
N ASP A 106 -3.94 0.11 9.80
CA ASP A 106 -4.54 0.92 10.85
C ASP A 106 -5.52 2.01 10.34
N VAL A 107 -5.72 2.10 9.04
CA VAL A 107 -6.71 3.01 8.43
C VAL A 107 -8.13 2.47 8.60
N VAL A 108 -9.06 3.32 9.01
CA VAL A 108 -10.48 2.99 9.20
C VAL A 108 -11.35 3.75 8.20
N CYS A 109 -12.16 3.01 7.45
CA CYS A 109 -13.14 3.58 6.55
C CYS A 109 -14.37 4.05 7.33
N VAL A 110 -14.73 5.33 7.24
CA VAL A 110 -15.85 5.93 7.98
C VAL A 110 -17.03 6.34 7.10
N ASN A 111 -16.83 6.41 5.77
CA ASN A 111 -17.86 6.83 4.80
C ASN A 111 -17.94 5.85 3.63
N ASN A 112 -19.03 5.94 2.85
CA ASN A 112 -19.19 5.16 1.64
C ASN A 112 -18.12 5.54 0.61
N ILE A 113 -17.41 4.53 0.09
CA ILE A 113 -16.22 4.71 -0.77
C ILE A 113 -16.50 4.40 -2.26
N ASN A 114 -17.69 3.94 -2.62
CA ASN A 114 -17.86 3.30 -3.94
C ASN A 114 -17.75 4.27 -5.13
N ASN A 115 -18.36 5.44 -5.01
CA ASN A 115 -18.37 6.41 -6.11
C ASN A 115 -16.99 6.98 -6.35
N GLU A 116 -16.36 7.50 -5.31
CA GLU A 116 -15.03 8.11 -5.38
C GLU A 116 -13.99 7.11 -5.90
N MET A 117 -13.97 5.88 -5.36
CA MET A 117 -13.03 4.85 -5.80
C MET A 117 -13.25 4.42 -7.24
N SER A 118 -14.49 4.37 -7.71
CA SER A 118 -14.79 4.08 -9.11
C SER A 118 -14.27 5.16 -10.05
N ASP A 119 -14.46 6.43 -9.69
CA ASP A 119 -14.05 7.56 -10.54
C ASP A 119 -12.53 7.72 -10.57
N ILE A 120 -11.86 7.59 -9.43
CA ILE A 120 -10.40 7.64 -9.40
C ILE A 120 -9.79 6.48 -10.22
N LYS A 121 -10.37 5.27 -10.17
CA LYS A 121 -9.95 4.15 -11.03
C LYS A 121 -10.06 4.47 -12.52
N LYS A 122 -11.14 5.11 -12.95
CA LYS A 122 -11.28 5.53 -14.35
C LYS A 122 -10.20 6.53 -14.74
N ILE A 123 -9.94 7.51 -13.87
CA ILE A 123 -8.91 8.52 -14.09
C ILE A 123 -7.54 7.88 -14.24
N ILE A 124 -7.12 7.02 -13.30
CA ILE A 124 -5.78 6.43 -13.32
C ILE A 124 -5.58 5.46 -14.49
N ASN A 125 -6.64 4.77 -14.94
CA ASN A 125 -6.57 3.90 -16.10
C ASN A 125 -6.37 4.67 -17.40
N ASN A 126 -6.94 5.87 -17.50
CA ASN A 126 -6.87 6.73 -18.69
C ASN A 126 -5.71 7.74 -18.66
N SER A 127 -4.93 7.77 -17.57
CA SER A 127 -3.80 8.68 -17.39
C SER A 127 -2.46 8.00 -17.66
N LYS A 128 -1.39 8.79 -17.72
CA LYS A 128 -0.01 8.29 -17.73
C LYS A 128 0.47 7.83 -16.35
N PHE A 129 -0.25 8.15 -15.28
CA PHE A 129 0.18 7.90 -13.91
C PHE A 129 -0.04 6.45 -13.48
N THR A 130 0.84 5.97 -12.59
CA THR A 130 0.82 4.62 -12.04
C THR A 130 0.05 4.56 -10.73
N ILE A 131 0.07 5.66 -9.95
CA ILE A 131 -0.62 5.78 -8.66
C ILE A 131 -1.44 7.05 -8.58
N ALA A 132 -2.46 7.02 -7.71
CA ALA A 132 -3.11 8.21 -7.16
C ALA A 132 -3.03 8.14 -5.63
N ALA A 133 -2.68 9.24 -5.00
CA ALA A 133 -2.51 9.39 -3.57
C ALA A 133 -3.00 10.78 -3.12
N VAL A 134 -3.18 10.96 -1.82
CA VAL A 134 -3.48 12.26 -1.22
C VAL A 134 -2.17 12.93 -0.83
N THR A 135 -2.06 14.23 -1.05
CA THR A 135 -0.91 15.03 -0.55
C THR A 135 -0.86 14.98 0.98
N GLU A 136 0.30 15.27 1.56
CA GLU A 136 0.47 15.32 3.01
C GLU A 136 -0.43 16.40 3.64
N ASP A 137 -0.81 16.24 4.91
CA ASP A 137 -1.86 16.99 5.58
C ASP A 137 -1.62 18.49 5.64
N THR A 138 -0.36 18.94 5.74
CA THR A 138 -0.03 20.35 5.77
C THR A 138 0.96 20.74 4.67
N ILE A 139 0.80 21.95 4.15
CA ILE A 139 1.70 22.52 3.12
C ILE A 139 3.15 22.56 3.63
N GLU A 140 3.35 22.80 4.94
CA GLU A 140 4.67 22.87 5.56
C GLU A 140 5.35 21.49 5.58
N ILE A 141 4.66 20.45 6.03
CA ILE A 141 5.18 19.07 6.06
C ILE A 141 5.46 18.58 4.63
N GLU A 142 4.56 18.86 3.68
CA GLU A 142 4.75 18.52 2.27
C GLU A 142 6.02 19.19 1.72
N ALA A 143 6.18 20.51 1.94
CA ALA A 143 7.32 21.27 1.45
C ALA A 143 8.65 20.82 2.07
N ASP A 144 8.68 20.55 3.38
CA ASP A 144 9.87 20.09 4.10
C ASP A 144 10.35 18.72 3.58
N ASN A 145 9.45 17.77 3.44
CA ASN A 145 9.77 16.44 2.91
C ASN A 145 10.20 16.49 1.45
N ALA A 146 9.50 17.25 0.62
CA ALA A 146 9.87 17.44 -0.79
C ALA A 146 11.24 18.09 -0.93
N SER A 147 11.57 19.08 -0.09
CA SER A 147 12.87 19.76 -0.05
C SER A 147 13.99 18.81 0.42
N ARG A 148 13.75 18.04 1.49
CA ARG A 148 14.69 17.06 2.05
C ARG A 148 15.08 16.01 1.00
N LEU A 149 14.11 15.50 0.23
CA LEU A 149 14.34 14.52 -0.83
C LEU A 149 14.74 15.15 -2.17
N LYS A 150 14.70 16.48 -2.29
CA LYS A 150 14.97 17.23 -3.52
C LYS A 150 14.05 16.83 -4.67
N LEU A 151 12.76 16.65 -4.38
CA LEU A 151 11.77 16.28 -5.39
C LEU A 151 11.57 17.41 -6.40
N PRO A 152 11.70 17.16 -7.72
CA PRO A 152 11.47 18.13 -8.76
C PRO A 152 10.08 18.77 -8.74
N SER A 153 9.03 18.00 -8.46
CA SER A 153 7.64 18.46 -8.38
C SER A 153 7.40 19.39 -7.20
N LYS A 154 8.27 19.37 -6.17
CA LYS A 154 8.08 20.04 -4.87
C LYS A 154 6.81 19.57 -4.14
N LYS A 155 6.31 18.40 -4.47
CA LYS A 155 5.15 17.76 -3.83
C LYS A 155 5.56 16.51 -3.10
N TYR A 156 4.82 16.18 -2.07
CA TYR A 156 5.02 14.97 -1.28
C TYR A 156 3.65 14.41 -0.90
N PHE A 157 3.42 13.12 -1.16
CA PHE A 157 2.15 12.47 -0.89
C PHE A 157 2.24 11.49 0.27
N ASN A 158 1.11 11.30 0.96
CA ASN A 158 0.93 10.29 1.98
C ASN A 158 0.75 8.90 1.33
N ALA A 159 1.44 7.89 1.84
CA ALA A 159 1.41 6.54 1.29
C ALA A 159 0.44 5.58 1.99
N GLY A 160 -0.33 6.03 2.97
CA GLY A 160 -1.25 5.19 3.74
C GLY A 160 -2.46 4.70 2.96
N VAL A 161 -2.88 5.44 1.91
CA VAL A 161 -3.92 5.01 0.96
C VAL A 161 -3.47 5.34 -0.46
N LEU A 162 -3.34 4.30 -1.31
CA LEU A 162 -2.92 4.47 -2.70
C LEU A 162 -3.89 3.74 -3.63
N ILE A 163 -4.29 4.38 -4.73
CA ILE A 163 -4.95 3.69 -5.83
C ILE A 163 -3.89 3.42 -6.90
N ILE A 164 -3.69 2.15 -7.23
CA ILE A 164 -2.56 1.66 -8.01
C ILE A 164 -3.06 1.05 -9.32
N ASN A 165 -2.52 1.53 -10.44
CA ASN A 165 -2.60 0.84 -11.72
C ASN A 165 -1.54 -0.28 -11.74
N VAL A 166 -2.00 -1.50 -11.48
CA VAL A 166 -1.12 -2.67 -11.34
C VAL A 166 -0.42 -3.01 -12.65
N SER A 167 -1.09 -2.80 -13.79
CA SER A 167 -0.50 -3.07 -15.11
C SER A 167 0.73 -2.20 -15.35
N LYS A 168 0.62 -0.90 -15.10
CA LYS A 168 1.76 0.02 -15.22
C LYS A 168 2.85 -0.23 -14.18
N TRP A 169 2.47 -0.59 -12.96
CA TRP A 169 3.46 -0.92 -11.93
C TRP A 169 4.28 -2.16 -12.30
N ARG A 170 3.65 -3.16 -12.97
CA ARG A 170 4.37 -4.36 -13.44
C ARG A 170 5.45 -4.06 -14.48
N GLU A 171 5.32 -2.98 -15.23
CA GLU A 171 6.32 -2.54 -16.21
C GLU A 171 7.57 -1.92 -15.56
N MET A 172 7.49 -1.61 -14.25
CA MET A 172 8.59 -0.98 -13.51
C MET A 172 9.51 -2.02 -12.90
N ASP A 173 10.82 -1.86 -13.07
CA ASP A 173 11.83 -2.64 -12.34
C ASP A 173 12.03 -2.07 -10.93
N ILE A 174 11.04 -2.33 -10.05
CA ILE A 174 11.04 -1.81 -8.69
C ILE A 174 12.24 -2.34 -7.87
N VAL A 175 12.64 -3.59 -8.07
CA VAL A 175 13.76 -4.19 -7.31
C VAL A 175 15.05 -3.45 -7.57
N SER A 176 15.41 -3.25 -8.85
CA SER A 176 16.63 -2.52 -9.21
C SER A 176 16.57 -1.05 -8.78
N LYS A 177 15.42 -0.39 -8.98
CA LYS A 177 15.21 0.99 -8.51
C LYS A 177 15.37 1.11 -7.01
N PHE A 178 14.76 0.21 -6.23
CA PHE A 178 14.86 0.21 -4.78
C PHE A 178 16.30 -0.01 -4.30
N LYS A 179 17.02 -0.99 -4.86
CA LYS A 179 18.44 -1.22 -4.54
C LYS A 179 19.31 0.00 -4.83
N LYS A 180 19.03 0.70 -5.93
CA LYS A 180 19.74 1.94 -6.25
C LYS A 180 19.46 3.03 -5.23
N LEU A 181 18.19 3.26 -4.88
CA LEU A 181 17.80 4.25 -3.88
C LEU A 181 18.39 3.97 -2.50
N LEU A 182 18.41 2.72 -2.05
CA LEU A 182 19.05 2.36 -0.78
C LEU A 182 20.52 2.76 -0.74
N LYS A 183 21.26 2.64 -1.84
CA LYS A 183 22.66 3.07 -1.94
C LYS A 183 22.82 4.60 -1.92
N GLU A 184 21.92 5.31 -2.62
CA GLU A 184 22.02 6.77 -2.79
C GLU A 184 21.50 7.54 -1.57
N TYR A 185 20.47 7.03 -0.89
CA TYR A 185 19.71 7.75 0.14
C TYR A 185 19.74 7.09 1.53
N ASN A 186 20.54 6.07 1.75
CA ASN A 186 20.55 5.18 2.94
C ASN A 186 20.41 5.90 4.30
N LEU A 187 20.86 7.15 4.43
CA LEU A 187 20.80 7.94 5.67
C LEU A 187 19.78 9.09 5.60
N LYS A 188 19.03 9.22 4.52
CA LYS A 188 18.12 10.36 4.29
C LYS A 188 16.65 9.96 4.21
N LEU A 189 16.35 8.65 4.25
CA LEU A 189 14.98 8.14 4.26
C LEU A 189 14.45 8.18 5.71
N GLU A 190 13.72 9.22 6.05
CA GLU A 190 13.13 9.41 7.38
C GLU A 190 11.77 8.73 7.49
N LEU A 191 10.96 8.81 6.41
CA LEU A 191 9.64 8.20 6.31
C LEU A 191 9.66 6.91 5.46
N HIS A 192 10.82 6.25 5.41
CA HIS A 192 11.04 4.90 4.89
C HIS A 192 10.45 4.67 3.48
N ASP A 193 9.46 3.80 3.39
CA ASP A 193 8.82 3.41 2.15
C ASP A 193 7.99 4.53 1.51
N GLN A 194 7.44 5.47 2.31
CA GLN A 194 6.77 6.65 1.80
C GLN A 194 7.77 7.54 1.04
N ASP A 195 8.98 7.74 1.58
CA ASP A 195 10.05 8.45 0.89
C ASP A 195 10.42 7.77 -0.43
N VAL A 196 10.55 6.44 -0.41
CA VAL A 196 10.87 5.65 -1.61
C VAL A 196 9.78 5.81 -2.68
N LEU A 197 8.50 5.76 -2.30
CA LEU A 197 7.39 5.93 -3.22
C LEU A 197 7.38 7.33 -3.83
N ASN A 198 7.62 8.37 -3.01
CA ASN A 198 7.73 9.73 -3.50
C ASN A 198 8.90 9.90 -4.47
N LEU A 199 10.06 9.29 -4.21
CA LEU A 199 11.20 9.28 -5.15
C LEU A 199 10.95 8.47 -6.45
N PHE A 200 10.06 7.48 -6.42
CA PHE A 200 9.74 6.69 -7.61
C PHE A 200 8.74 7.37 -8.53
N PHE A 201 7.82 8.13 -7.98
CA PHE A 201 6.64 8.64 -8.68
C PHE A 201 6.60 10.18 -8.79
N ASP A 202 7.67 10.84 -8.40
CA ASP A 202 7.82 12.28 -8.58
C ASP A 202 7.98 12.75 -10.04
#